data_111b73b62eaf3f8ed8cab2471d9a9d1f
#
_entry.id   111b73b62eaf3f8ed8cab2471d9a9d1f
#
_cell.length_a   1.000
_cell.length_b   1.000
_cell.length_c   1.000
_cell.angle_alpha   90.00
_cell.angle_beta   90.00
_cell.angle_gamma   90.00
#
_symmetry.space_group_name_H-M   'P 1'
#
loop_
_entity.id
_entity.type
_entity.pdbx_description
1 polymer ?
#
loop_
_entity_poly.entity_id
_entity_poly.type
_entity_poly.pdbx_seq_one_letter_code
_entity_poly.pdbx_strand_id
1 'polypeptide(L)'
;LAEQAITLRAQIAVVAHEHLLADLQSALAGSDVHARAGRDALLEAAANPVDWAMSAVVGFAGLEISLEIAKYSGALALANKESLVCGGALVQRTCAKTGCVLLPVDSEHSAIFQCIGGMDKVVERIILTASGGPFLNASLKAMESATPEQAMAHPNWDMGQRISIDSASMFNKAMEVLETHVLFDVKTEQIEVIVHPQSIIHSMVGFVDGAIMAHLGPPDMQSPIGYALNWPARVDLPVERVNFSALGELTFQAPDTGRFPSLALAQQAMEMGGLAGAAFNAGKETALDMFLARDIGFLDMARVVQSVLDQIDADKNGHVTLEAVIDMNIKARKISMEAAKDGLRNN
;
A
#
# COMPACT_ATOMS: atom_id res chain seq x y z
N LEU A 1 -15.59 -3.32 15.69
CA LEU A 1 -15.09 -2.07 16.26
C LEU A 1 -15.39 -1.96 17.76
N ALA A 2 -16.68 -2.05 18.20
CA ALA A 2 -17.06 -1.86 19.61
C ALA A 2 -16.38 -2.86 20.55
N GLU A 3 -16.39 -4.15 20.22
CA GLU A 3 -15.71 -5.19 21.01
C GLU A 3 -14.22 -4.93 21.16
N GLN A 4 -13.55 -4.54 20.07
CA GLN A 4 -12.12 -4.19 20.08
C GLN A 4 -11.87 -2.95 20.96
N ALA A 5 -12.70 -1.92 20.82
CA ALA A 5 -12.57 -0.69 21.60
C ALA A 5 -12.71 -0.96 23.11
N ILE A 6 -13.68 -1.78 23.52
CA ILE A 6 -13.87 -2.20 24.92
C ILE A 6 -12.68 -3.02 25.41
N THR A 7 -12.27 -4.05 24.64
CA THR A 7 -11.17 -4.96 25.01
C THR A 7 -9.86 -4.20 25.20
N LEU A 8 -9.57 -3.26 24.28
CA LEU A 8 -8.36 -2.45 24.28
C LEU A 8 -8.46 -1.21 25.18
N ARG A 9 -9.60 -0.98 25.82
CA ARG A 9 -9.87 0.20 26.66
C ARG A 9 -9.60 1.51 25.91
N ALA A 10 -10.05 1.57 24.63
CA ALA A 10 -9.92 2.77 23.84
C ALA A 10 -10.71 3.93 24.46
N GLN A 11 -10.19 5.14 24.35
CA GLN A 11 -10.91 6.32 24.83
C GLN A 11 -12.03 6.71 23.86
N ILE A 12 -11.80 6.56 22.56
CA ILE A 12 -12.69 6.97 21.48
C ILE A 12 -12.81 5.84 20.46
N ALA A 13 -14.01 5.60 19.97
CA ALA A 13 -14.27 4.77 18.79
C ALA A 13 -15.05 5.60 17.77
N VAL A 14 -14.58 5.60 16.51
CA VAL A 14 -15.17 6.41 15.44
C VAL A 14 -15.59 5.52 14.27
N VAL A 15 -16.83 5.69 13.79
CA VAL A 15 -17.30 5.12 12.53
C VAL A 15 -17.30 6.16 11.43
N ALA A 16 -16.96 5.77 10.20
CA ALA A 16 -16.88 6.70 9.06
C ALA A 16 -18.23 7.32 8.68
N HIS A 17 -19.32 6.57 8.85
CA HIS A 17 -20.66 6.98 8.42
C HIS A 17 -21.50 7.47 9.60
N GLU A 18 -22.00 8.70 9.54
CA GLU A 18 -22.79 9.32 10.61
C GLU A 18 -24.05 8.52 10.99
N HIS A 19 -24.70 7.86 10.03
CA HIS A 19 -25.89 7.05 10.29
C HIS A 19 -25.64 5.82 11.18
N LEU A 20 -24.37 5.40 11.34
CA LEU A 20 -23.97 4.29 12.22
C LEU A 20 -23.67 4.72 13.67
N LEU A 21 -23.76 6.01 13.98
CA LEU A 21 -23.45 6.52 15.33
C LEU A 21 -24.34 5.89 16.41
N ALA A 22 -25.62 5.78 16.16
CA ALA A 22 -26.57 5.21 17.13
C ALA A 22 -26.30 3.73 17.43
N ASP A 23 -25.93 2.97 16.39
CA ASP A 23 -25.56 1.56 16.52
C ASP A 23 -24.25 1.42 17.32
N LEU A 24 -23.26 2.27 17.05
CA LEU A 24 -22.01 2.29 17.80
C LEU A 24 -22.24 2.66 19.28
N GLN A 25 -23.06 3.68 19.56
CA GLN A 25 -23.41 4.08 20.92
C GLN A 25 -24.10 2.93 21.67
N SER A 26 -25.02 2.25 21.02
CA SER A 26 -25.71 1.08 21.58
C SER A 26 -24.74 -0.06 21.90
N ALA A 27 -23.81 -0.36 20.98
CA ALA A 27 -22.81 -1.42 21.17
C ALA A 27 -21.75 -1.10 22.23
N LEU A 28 -21.53 0.18 22.55
CA LEU A 28 -20.61 0.65 23.60
C LEU A 28 -21.29 0.93 24.93
N ALA A 29 -22.60 0.71 25.04
CA ALA A 29 -23.35 0.99 26.26
C ALA A 29 -22.76 0.25 27.48
N GLY A 30 -22.52 0.97 28.56
CA GLY A 30 -21.91 0.42 29.78
C GLY A 30 -20.38 0.37 29.77
N SER A 31 -19.73 0.91 28.75
CA SER A 31 -18.27 1.12 28.69
C SER A 31 -17.92 2.61 28.81
N ASP A 32 -16.64 2.90 29.08
CA ASP A 32 -16.10 4.27 29.12
C ASP A 32 -15.66 4.78 27.73
N VAL A 33 -15.95 4.06 26.65
CA VAL A 33 -15.53 4.42 25.29
C VAL A 33 -16.49 5.44 24.68
N HIS A 34 -15.98 6.57 24.22
CA HIS A 34 -16.76 7.61 23.56
C HIS A 34 -17.00 7.28 22.07
N ALA A 35 -18.28 7.11 21.69
CA ALA A 35 -18.68 6.92 20.30
C ALA A 35 -18.69 8.25 19.54
N ARG A 36 -18.06 8.28 18.36
CA ARG A 36 -18.07 9.40 17.40
C ARG A 36 -18.34 8.87 16.00
N ALA A 37 -18.70 9.76 15.07
CA ALA A 37 -18.94 9.39 13.67
C ALA A 37 -18.58 10.52 12.71
N GLY A 38 -18.35 10.15 11.46
CA GLY A 38 -18.11 11.09 10.37
C GLY A 38 -16.63 11.44 10.17
N ARG A 39 -16.35 12.09 9.02
CA ARG A 39 -15.00 12.45 8.61
C ARG A 39 -14.31 13.37 9.64
N ASP A 40 -15.01 14.39 10.12
CA ASP A 40 -14.41 15.36 11.05
C ASP A 40 -14.03 14.69 12.38
N ALA A 41 -14.85 13.78 12.89
CA ALA A 41 -14.52 12.99 14.07
C ALA A 41 -13.32 12.06 13.88
N LEU A 42 -13.11 11.51 12.66
CA LEU A 42 -11.92 10.73 12.32
C LEU A 42 -10.66 11.60 12.34
N LEU A 43 -10.72 12.80 11.75
CA LEU A 43 -9.59 13.73 11.73
C LEU A 43 -9.27 14.27 13.13
N GLU A 44 -10.30 14.60 13.92
CA GLU A 44 -10.10 14.98 15.32
C GLU A 44 -9.45 13.85 16.14
N ALA A 45 -9.87 12.60 15.96
CA ALA A 45 -9.25 11.47 16.62
C ALA A 45 -7.79 11.26 16.17
N ALA A 46 -7.49 11.44 14.90
CA ALA A 46 -6.14 11.37 14.34
C ALA A 46 -5.23 12.52 14.82
N ALA A 47 -5.82 13.66 15.17
CA ALA A 47 -5.11 14.84 15.68
C ALA A 47 -4.79 14.75 17.19
N ASN A 48 -5.23 13.71 17.90
CA ASN A 48 -4.84 13.52 19.28
C ASN A 48 -3.33 13.25 19.40
N PRO A 49 -2.61 14.03 20.22
CA PRO A 49 -1.18 13.79 20.43
C PRO A 49 -0.94 12.45 21.13
N VAL A 50 -0.15 11.59 20.49
CA VAL A 50 0.27 10.28 21.03
C VAL A 50 1.73 10.02 20.69
N ASP A 51 2.40 9.13 21.43
CA ASP A 51 3.77 8.77 21.14
C ASP A 51 3.89 7.99 19.82
N TRP A 52 2.87 7.18 19.51
CA TRP A 52 2.83 6.30 18.35
C TRP A 52 1.39 6.13 17.84
N ALA A 53 1.19 6.24 16.56
CA ALA A 53 -0.10 5.98 15.92
C ALA A 53 0.07 5.17 14.63
N MET A 54 -0.86 4.23 14.38
CA MET A 54 -0.91 3.48 13.12
C MET A 54 -1.95 4.08 12.18
N SER A 55 -1.55 4.36 10.95
CA SER A 55 -2.47 4.64 9.85
C SER A 55 -2.67 3.40 8.99
N ALA A 56 -3.83 2.75 9.14
CA ALA A 56 -4.20 1.53 8.44
C ALA A 56 -5.58 1.63 7.76
N VAL A 57 -6.05 2.86 7.50
CA VAL A 57 -7.28 3.09 6.73
C VAL A 57 -6.98 2.81 5.26
N VAL A 58 -7.76 1.92 4.65
CA VAL A 58 -7.55 1.43 3.28
C VAL A 58 -7.85 2.51 2.24
N GLY A 59 -7.03 2.58 1.20
CA GLY A 59 -7.25 3.41 0.02
C GLY A 59 -6.92 4.90 0.24
N PHE A 60 -7.31 5.71 -0.73
CA PHE A 60 -7.05 7.15 -0.76
C PHE A 60 -7.51 7.90 0.50
N ALA A 61 -8.59 7.42 1.15
CA ALA A 61 -9.14 8.02 2.37
C ALA A 61 -8.14 8.06 3.55
N GLY A 62 -7.12 7.21 3.55
CA GLY A 62 -6.07 7.19 4.57
C GLY A 62 -5.13 8.38 4.53
N LEU A 63 -5.02 9.10 3.41
CA LEU A 63 -4.04 10.19 3.25
C LEU A 63 -4.25 11.34 4.26
N GLU A 64 -5.46 11.84 4.39
CA GLU A 64 -5.75 12.94 5.33
C GLU A 64 -5.50 12.53 6.77
N ILE A 65 -5.89 11.29 7.13
CA ILE A 65 -5.65 10.72 8.45
C ILE A 65 -4.16 10.59 8.73
N SER A 66 -3.37 10.09 7.77
CA SER A 66 -1.91 9.98 7.87
C SER A 66 -1.26 11.36 8.07
N LEU A 67 -1.75 12.40 7.39
CA LEU A 67 -1.26 13.76 7.54
C LEU A 67 -1.59 14.34 8.93
N GLU A 68 -2.79 14.10 9.47
CA GLU A 68 -3.14 14.53 10.83
C GLU A 68 -2.29 13.80 11.87
N ILE A 69 -2.12 12.49 11.78
CA ILE A 69 -1.21 11.73 12.66
C ILE A 69 0.21 12.32 12.59
N ALA A 70 0.74 12.56 11.38
CA ALA A 70 2.09 13.12 11.21
C ALA A 70 2.27 14.52 11.80
N LYS A 71 1.18 15.30 11.95
CA LYS A 71 1.22 16.61 12.59
C LYS A 71 1.32 16.56 14.12
N TYR A 72 0.72 15.55 14.73
CA TYR A 72 0.48 15.55 16.18
C TYR A 72 1.08 14.38 16.94
N SER A 73 1.55 13.33 16.27
CA SER A 73 2.11 12.14 16.91
C SER A 73 3.63 12.07 16.84
N GLY A 74 4.27 11.39 17.79
CA GLY A 74 5.72 11.18 17.82
C GLY A 74 6.19 10.24 16.72
N ALA A 75 5.42 9.20 16.41
CA ALA A 75 5.69 8.27 15.31
C ALA A 75 4.40 7.94 14.54
N LEU A 76 4.52 7.88 13.22
CA LEU A 76 3.51 7.40 12.28
C LEU A 76 3.93 6.02 11.76
N ALA A 77 3.28 4.96 12.24
CA ALA A 77 3.40 3.62 11.65
C ALA A 77 2.44 3.53 10.45
N LEU A 78 2.99 3.58 9.25
CA LEU A 78 2.22 3.72 8.02
C LEU A 78 2.01 2.37 7.34
N ALA A 79 0.78 1.85 7.45
CA ALA A 79 0.31 0.67 6.73
C ALA A 79 -0.48 1.03 5.46
N ASN A 80 -0.95 2.28 5.35
CA ASN A 80 -1.65 2.80 4.18
C ASN A 80 -0.64 3.28 3.13
N LYS A 81 -0.30 2.41 2.17
CA LYS A 81 0.64 2.75 1.09
C LYS A 81 0.12 3.84 0.16
N GLU A 82 -1.19 3.96 0.01
CA GLU A 82 -1.83 4.99 -0.82
C GLU A 82 -1.47 6.40 -0.34
N SER A 83 -1.23 6.61 0.94
CA SER A 83 -0.77 7.90 1.48
C SER A 83 0.58 8.34 0.90
N LEU A 84 1.53 7.41 0.73
CA LEU A 84 2.82 7.72 0.11
C LEU A 84 2.72 7.83 -1.41
N VAL A 85 1.99 6.94 -2.04
CA VAL A 85 1.82 6.96 -3.50
C VAL A 85 1.11 8.24 -3.96
N CYS A 86 0.05 8.67 -3.25
CA CYS A 86 -0.74 9.83 -3.65
C CYS A 86 -0.17 11.17 -3.17
N GLY A 87 0.35 11.20 -1.96
CA GLY A 87 0.75 12.44 -1.29
C GLY A 87 2.08 12.34 -0.55
N GLY A 88 3.00 11.47 -0.99
CA GLY A 88 4.23 11.18 -0.27
C GLY A 88 5.07 12.40 0.06
N ALA A 89 5.19 13.34 -0.88
CA ALA A 89 5.87 14.62 -0.62
C ALA A 89 5.19 15.44 0.50
N LEU A 90 3.87 15.33 0.68
CA LEU A 90 3.15 15.97 1.79
C LEU A 90 3.45 15.27 3.11
N VAL A 91 3.38 13.93 3.13
CA VAL A 91 3.64 13.13 4.32
C VAL A 91 5.07 13.35 4.81
N GLN A 92 6.06 13.23 3.93
CA GLN A 92 7.47 13.42 4.27
C GLN A 92 7.77 14.83 4.78
N ARG A 93 7.25 15.86 4.08
CA ARG A 93 7.43 17.27 4.55
C ARG A 93 6.78 17.49 5.91
N THR A 94 5.61 16.91 6.16
CA THR A 94 4.93 17.01 7.44
C THR A 94 5.74 16.36 8.54
N CYS A 95 6.18 15.13 8.35
CA CYS A 95 7.05 14.40 9.28
C CYS A 95 8.36 15.17 9.56
N ALA A 96 9.02 15.66 8.51
CA ALA A 96 10.25 16.44 8.67
C ALA A 96 10.04 17.73 9.46
N LYS A 97 8.90 18.41 9.28
CA LYS A 97 8.55 19.66 9.98
C LYS A 97 8.22 19.42 11.45
N THR A 98 7.54 18.33 11.78
CA THR A 98 7.06 18.03 13.14
C THR A 98 8.04 17.18 13.96
N GLY A 99 8.99 16.52 13.31
CA GLY A 99 9.86 15.52 13.93
C GLY A 99 9.20 14.16 14.10
N CYS A 100 8.01 13.95 13.53
CA CYS A 100 7.33 12.65 13.55
C CYS A 100 8.14 11.60 12.81
N VAL A 101 8.40 10.47 13.45
CA VAL A 101 9.14 9.35 12.84
C VAL A 101 8.20 8.56 11.92
N LEU A 102 8.55 8.43 10.65
CA LEU A 102 7.80 7.62 9.70
C LEU A 102 8.31 6.18 9.70
N LEU A 103 7.47 5.23 10.11
CA LEU A 103 7.78 3.80 10.21
C LEU A 103 6.96 3.01 9.19
N PRO A 104 7.58 2.31 8.24
CA PRO A 104 6.85 1.48 7.29
C PRO A 104 6.31 0.21 7.97
N VAL A 105 5.06 -0.13 7.64
CA VAL A 105 4.39 -1.35 8.13
C VAL A 105 4.16 -2.37 7.01
N ASP A 106 4.09 -1.93 5.75
CA ASP A 106 4.13 -2.85 4.61
C ASP A 106 5.33 -3.80 4.75
N SER A 107 5.15 -5.10 4.51
CA SER A 107 6.17 -6.12 4.82
C SER A 107 7.47 -5.89 4.06
N GLU A 108 7.39 -5.53 2.80
CA GLU A 108 8.55 -5.26 1.95
C GLU A 108 9.30 -4.00 2.40
N HIS A 109 8.56 -2.93 2.71
CA HIS A 109 9.17 -1.66 3.15
C HIS A 109 9.74 -1.73 4.56
N SER A 110 9.07 -2.45 5.46
CA SER A 110 9.61 -2.79 6.78
C SER A 110 10.92 -3.58 6.65
N ALA A 111 10.98 -4.54 5.71
CA ALA A 111 12.18 -5.31 5.42
C ALA A 111 13.32 -4.42 4.92
N ILE A 112 13.06 -3.53 3.96
CA ILE A 112 14.04 -2.57 3.43
C ILE A 112 14.55 -1.66 4.56
N PHE A 113 13.65 -1.08 5.33
CA PHE A 113 13.98 -0.18 6.45
C PHE A 113 14.90 -0.87 7.46
N GLN A 114 14.65 -2.14 7.78
CA GLN A 114 15.49 -2.94 8.68
C GLN A 114 16.83 -3.30 8.07
N CYS A 115 16.90 -3.58 6.76
CA CYS A 115 18.14 -3.89 6.06
C CYS A 115 19.04 -2.65 5.90
N ILE A 116 18.48 -1.48 5.64
CA ILE A 116 19.21 -0.22 5.51
C ILE A 116 19.87 0.16 6.85
N GLY A 117 19.11 0.09 7.96
CA GLY A 117 19.66 0.30 9.31
C GLY A 117 20.41 1.63 9.51
N GLY A 118 20.03 2.70 8.79
CA GLY A 118 20.69 3.99 8.81
C GLY A 118 21.87 4.15 7.83
N MET A 119 22.06 3.21 6.91
CA MET A 119 23.11 3.23 5.87
C MET A 119 22.61 3.74 4.52
N ASP A 120 21.68 4.69 4.49
CA ASP A 120 20.99 5.14 3.27
C ASP A 120 21.94 5.61 2.16
N LYS A 121 23.04 6.26 2.53
CA LYS A 121 23.98 6.86 1.56
C LYS A 121 24.79 5.84 0.75
N VAL A 122 24.80 4.58 1.15
CA VAL A 122 25.57 3.50 0.48
C VAL A 122 24.67 2.46 -0.17
N VAL A 123 23.36 2.73 -0.28
CA VAL A 123 22.41 1.88 -1.00
C VAL A 123 22.66 2.03 -2.50
N GLU A 124 23.00 0.92 -3.16
CA GLU A 124 23.12 0.84 -4.62
C GLU A 124 21.77 0.55 -5.27
N ARG A 125 21.04 -0.45 -4.74
CA ARG A 125 19.73 -0.86 -5.25
C ARG A 125 18.85 -1.48 -4.17
N ILE A 126 17.54 -1.42 -4.39
CA ILE A 126 16.52 -2.09 -3.60
C ILE A 126 15.86 -3.16 -4.46
N ILE A 127 15.72 -4.36 -3.92
CA ILE A 127 15.11 -5.50 -4.59
C ILE A 127 13.85 -5.88 -3.87
N LEU A 128 12.69 -5.54 -4.47
CA LEU A 128 11.37 -5.89 -3.98
C LEU A 128 11.03 -7.31 -4.41
N THR A 129 10.62 -8.16 -3.47
CA THR A 129 10.13 -9.49 -3.79
C THR A 129 8.60 -9.48 -3.98
N ALA A 130 8.11 -10.31 -4.87
CA ALA A 130 6.70 -10.53 -5.13
C ALA A 130 6.38 -12.02 -5.07
N SER A 131 5.23 -12.41 -4.50
CA SER A 131 4.79 -13.81 -4.55
C SER A 131 4.43 -14.27 -5.98
N GLY A 132 4.06 -13.33 -6.84
CA GLY A 132 3.52 -13.58 -8.17
C GLY A 132 2.01 -13.81 -8.21
N GLY A 133 1.37 -13.96 -7.04
CA GLY A 133 -0.08 -14.14 -6.92
C GLY A 133 -0.62 -15.43 -7.56
N PRO A 134 -1.95 -15.59 -7.61
CA PRO A 134 -2.60 -16.81 -8.11
C PRO A 134 -2.39 -17.04 -9.63
N PHE A 135 -2.06 -16.00 -10.39
CA PHE A 135 -1.88 -16.08 -11.84
C PHE A 135 -0.41 -16.18 -12.28
N LEU A 136 0.52 -16.42 -11.37
CA LEU A 136 1.96 -16.52 -11.69
C LEU A 136 2.24 -17.40 -12.90
N ASN A 137 1.59 -18.56 -13.00
CA ASN A 137 1.79 -19.53 -14.06
C ASN A 137 0.61 -19.59 -15.06
N ALA A 138 -0.36 -18.67 -14.96
CA ALA A 138 -1.53 -18.65 -15.83
C ALA A 138 -1.18 -18.11 -17.22
N SER A 139 -1.81 -18.63 -18.27
CA SER A 139 -1.73 -18.05 -19.62
C SER A 139 -2.53 -16.76 -19.70
N LEU A 140 -2.19 -15.86 -20.65
CA LEU A 140 -2.99 -14.65 -20.93
C LEU A 140 -4.46 -15.00 -21.16
N LYS A 141 -4.75 -16.07 -21.91
CA LYS A 141 -6.12 -16.52 -22.15
C LYS A 141 -6.87 -16.89 -20.88
N ALA A 142 -6.20 -17.52 -19.92
CA ALA A 142 -6.80 -17.84 -18.61
C ALA A 142 -7.03 -16.56 -17.79
N MET A 143 -6.11 -15.58 -17.86
CA MET A 143 -6.25 -14.29 -17.18
C MET A 143 -7.37 -13.43 -17.79
N GLU A 144 -7.58 -13.50 -19.10
CA GLU A 144 -8.65 -12.78 -19.81
C GLU A 144 -10.05 -13.16 -19.28
N SER A 145 -10.25 -14.44 -18.97
CA SER A 145 -11.51 -14.98 -18.41
C SER A 145 -11.52 -15.07 -16.89
N ALA A 146 -10.54 -14.49 -16.20
CA ALA A 146 -10.42 -14.59 -14.75
C ALA A 146 -11.57 -13.87 -14.04
N THR A 147 -12.11 -14.54 -13.00
CA THR A 147 -13.18 -13.97 -12.15
C THR A 147 -12.59 -13.35 -10.87
N PRO A 148 -13.34 -12.46 -10.19
CA PRO A 148 -12.91 -11.93 -8.90
C PRO A 148 -12.55 -13.03 -7.89
N GLU A 149 -13.33 -14.11 -7.84
CA GLU A 149 -13.11 -15.24 -6.91
C GLU A 149 -11.76 -15.93 -7.19
N GLN A 150 -11.41 -16.11 -8.46
CA GLN A 150 -10.13 -16.70 -8.84
C GLN A 150 -8.95 -15.75 -8.51
N ALA A 151 -9.13 -14.45 -8.72
CA ALA A 151 -8.14 -13.45 -8.39
C ALA A 151 -7.90 -13.30 -6.87
N MET A 152 -8.90 -13.60 -6.05
CA MET A 152 -8.78 -13.60 -4.59
C MET A 152 -8.07 -14.83 -3.99
N ALA A 153 -7.87 -15.91 -4.75
CA ALA A 153 -7.27 -17.15 -4.27
C ALA A 153 -5.75 -17.07 -4.14
N HIS A 154 -5.25 -16.24 -3.20
CA HIS A 154 -3.81 -16.06 -2.99
C HIS A 154 -3.18 -17.31 -2.36
N PRO A 155 -2.01 -17.82 -2.86
CA PRO A 155 -1.45 -19.10 -2.42
C PRO A 155 -0.86 -19.07 -1.00
N ASN A 156 -0.31 -17.94 -0.53
CA ASN A 156 0.49 -17.86 0.70
C ASN A 156 -0.08 -16.91 1.76
N TRP A 157 -0.87 -15.91 1.37
CA TRP A 157 -1.37 -14.88 2.27
C TRP A 157 -2.88 -14.98 2.38
N ASP A 158 -3.39 -14.96 3.61
CA ASP A 158 -4.81 -14.71 3.88
C ASP A 158 -5.03 -13.20 4.02
N MET A 159 -5.59 -12.58 2.98
CA MET A 159 -5.70 -11.12 2.87
C MET A 159 -7.12 -10.71 2.52
N GLY A 160 -7.40 -9.42 2.73
CA GLY A 160 -8.65 -8.81 2.29
C GLY A 160 -8.83 -8.87 0.76
N GLN A 161 -10.08 -8.79 0.31
CA GLN A 161 -10.47 -8.94 -1.09
C GLN A 161 -9.69 -8.03 -2.06
N ARG A 162 -9.57 -6.74 -1.71
CA ARG A 162 -8.93 -5.74 -2.59
C ARG A 162 -7.45 -6.02 -2.81
N ILE A 163 -6.70 -6.22 -1.74
CA ILE A 163 -5.25 -6.46 -1.82
C ILE A 163 -4.94 -7.81 -2.47
N SER A 164 -5.81 -8.82 -2.35
CA SER A 164 -5.64 -10.11 -3.04
C SER A 164 -5.73 -9.93 -4.57
N ILE A 165 -6.68 -9.13 -5.07
CA ILE A 165 -6.79 -8.81 -6.50
C ILE A 165 -5.61 -7.94 -6.97
N ASP A 166 -5.20 -6.97 -6.15
CA ASP A 166 -4.01 -6.15 -6.43
C ASP A 166 -2.73 -7.02 -6.51
N SER A 167 -2.62 -8.06 -5.67
CA SER A 167 -1.54 -9.05 -5.75
C SER A 167 -1.63 -9.88 -7.03
N ALA A 168 -2.83 -10.37 -7.37
CA ALA A 168 -3.08 -11.17 -8.57
C ALA A 168 -2.71 -10.45 -9.87
N SER A 169 -2.91 -9.14 -9.93
CA SER A 169 -2.62 -8.26 -11.06
C SER A 169 -1.25 -7.59 -11.01
N MET A 170 -0.45 -7.86 -9.98
CA MET A 170 0.81 -7.19 -9.64
C MET A 170 0.65 -5.67 -9.37
N PHE A 171 -0.57 -5.14 -9.26
CA PHE A 171 -0.79 -3.75 -8.85
C PHE A 171 -0.35 -3.49 -7.41
N ASN A 172 -0.44 -4.49 -6.51
CA ASN A 172 0.13 -4.33 -5.18
C ASN A 172 1.64 -4.04 -5.27
N LYS A 173 2.38 -4.81 -6.07
CA LYS A 173 3.82 -4.61 -6.26
C LYS A 173 4.12 -3.29 -7.00
N ALA A 174 3.29 -2.90 -7.96
CA ALA A 174 3.39 -1.61 -8.64
C ALA A 174 3.23 -0.43 -7.67
N MET A 175 2.28 -0.50 -6.73
CA MET A 175 2.13 0.48 -5.66
C MET A 175 3.36 0.50 -4.74
N GLU A 176 3.91 -0.64 -4.41
CA GLU A 176 5.10 -0.76 -3.57
C GLU A 176 6.37 -0.22 -4.25
N VAL A 177 6.49 -0.33 -5.58
CA VAL A 177 7.56 0.33 -6.34
C VAL A 177 7.47 1.85 -6.18
N LEU A 178 6.27 2.43 -6.33
CA LEU A 178 6.03 3.86 -6.11
C LEU A 178 6.31 4.28 -4.66
N GLU A 179 5.86 3.48 -3.69
CA GLU A 179 6.10 3.71 -2.28
C GLU A 179 7.59 3.67 -1.94
N THR A 180 8.33 2.71 -2.48
CA THR A 180 9.78 2.57 -2.29
C THR A 180 10.52 3.82 -2.78
N HIS A 181 10.18 4.29 -3.99
CA HIS A 181 10.74 5.50 -4.56
C HIS A 181 10.57 6.71 -3.62
N VAL A 182 9.38 6.88 -3.08
CA VAL A 182 9.06 8.00 -2.19
C VAL A 182 9.73 7.81 -0.82
N LEU A 183 9.55 6.65 -0.19
CA LEU A 183 9.93 6.43 1.21
C LEU A 183 11.44 6.46 1.43
N PHE A 184 12.21 5.90 0.49
CA PHE A 184 13.67 5.76 0.61
C PHE A 184 14.46 6.74 -0.28
N ASP A 185 13.78 7.65 -0.98
CA ASP A 185 14.39 8.63 -1.88
C ASP A 185 15.36 7.99 -2.89
N VAL A 186 14.98 6.86 -3.47
CA VAL A 186 15.75 6.12 -4.47
C VAL A 186 15.20 6.34 -5.87
N LYS A 187 16.09 6.34 -6.87
CA LYS A 187 15.70 6.53 -8.26
C LYS A 187 15.04 5.26 -8.83
N THR A 188 14.32 5.42 -9.93
CA THR A 188 13.66 4.33 -10.65
C THR A 188 14.64 3.20 -11.00
N GLU A 189 15.85 3.53 -11.45
CA GLU A 189 16.88 2.57 -11.88
C GLU A 189 17.48 1.78 -10.70
N GLN A 190 17.24 2.23 -9.47
CA GLN A 190 17.69 1.56 -8.26
C GLN A 190 16.66 0.58 -7.70
N ILE A 191 15.45 0.51 -8.28
CA ILE A 191 14.37 -0.38 -7.82
C ILE A 191 14.25 -1.56 -8.78
N GLU A 192 14.51 -2.74 -8.27
CA GLU A 192 14.37 -4.02 -8.98
C GLU A 192 13.20 -4.81 -8.37
N VAL A 193 12.42 -5.47 -9.21
CA VAL A 193 11.36 -6.40 -8.77
C VAL A 193 11.75 -7.81 -9.17
N ILE A 194 11.64 -8.75 -8.22
CA ILE A 194 11.87 -10.17 -8.45
C ILE A 194 10.73 -10.99 -7.90
N VAL A 195 10.33 -12.03 -8.61
CA VAL A 195 9.30 -12.95 -8.12
C VAL A 195 9.96 -14.02 -7.26
N HIS A 196 9.46 -14.17 -6.04
CA HIS A 196 9.88 -15.15 -5.02
C HIS A 196 8.64 -15.84 -4.46
N PRO A 197 8.20 -16.97 -5.07
CA PRO A 197 6.91 -17.59 -4.76
C PRO A 197 6.74 -18.02 -3.30
N GLN A 198 7.83 -18.40 -2.62
CA GLN A 198 7.77 -18.83 -1.23
C GLN A 198 7.48 -17.70 -0.23
N SER A 199 7.68 -16.43 -0.63
CA SER A 199 7.43 -15.24 0.21
C SER A 199 8.16 -15.24 1.57
N ILE A 200 9.32 -15.90 1.65
CA ILE A 200 10.17 -15.94 2.86
C ILE A 200 11.11 -14.75 2.92
N ILE A 201 11.67 -14.35 1.77
CA ILE A 201 12.41 -13.10 1.65
C ILE A 201 11.39 -12.00 1.31
N HIS A 202 11.27 -11.01 2.20
CA HIS A 202 10.33 -9.91 2.03
C HIS A 202 10.90 -8.78 1.17
N SER A 203 12.20 -8.50 1.28
CA SER A 203 12.96 -7.60 0.38
C SER A 203 14.46 -7.76 0.62
N MET A 204 15.25 -7.21 -0.31
CA MET A 204 16.71 -7.17 -0.21
C MET A 204 17.22 -5.77 -0.55
N VAL A 205 18.37 -5.42 0.01
CA VAL A 205 19.09 -4.16 -0.25
C VAL A 205 20.50 -4.49 -0.68
N GLY A 206 20.90 -4.03 -1.87
CA GLY A 206 22.26 -4.11 -2.38
C GLY A 206 23.01 -2.83 -2.06
N PHE A 207 24.26 -2.96 -1.66
CA PHE A 207 25.14 -1.87 -1.26
C PHE A 207 26.28 -1.69 -2.27
N VAL A 208 26.89 -0.50 -2.27
CA VAL A 208 27.96 -0.11 -3.21
C VAL A 208 29.24 -0.97 -3.12
N ASP A 209 29.42 -1.74 -2.08
CA ASP A 209 30.49 -2.72 -1.91
C ASP A 209 30.17 -4.10 -2.51
N GLY A 210 28.97 -4.26 -3.11
CA GLY A 210 28.48 -5.50 -3.68
C GLY A 210 27.77 -6.43 -2.70
N ALA A 211 27.73 -6.09 -1.41
CA ALA A 211 26.97 -6.88 -0.43
C ALA A 211 25.46 -6.75 -0.65
N ILE A 212 24.72 -7.81 -0.35
CA ILE A 212 23.25 -7.81 -0.34
C ILE A 212 22.80 -8.24 1.06
N MET A 213 21.96 -7.41 1.69
CA MET A 213 21.24 -7.77 2.90
C MET A 213 19.80 -8.13 2.57
N ALA A 214 19.28 -9.21 3.16
CA ALA A 214 17.94 -9.69 2.97
C ALA A 214 17.22 -9.86 4.31
N HIS A 215 15.98 -9.45 4.37
CA HIS A 215 15.11 -9.72 5.51
C HIS A 215 14.28 -10.97 5.24
N LEU A 216 14.39 -11.97 6.10
CA LEU A 216 13.68 -13.24 6.02
C LEU A 216 12.74 -13.39 7.21
N GLY A 217 11.53 -13.87 6.93
CA GLY A 217 10.51 -14.15 7.94
C GLY A 217 9.34 -14.95 7.36
N PRO A 218 8.43 -15.45 8.20
CA PRO A 218 7.18 -16.02 7.72
C PRO A 218 6.30 -14.93 7.09
N PRO A 219 5.37 -15.28 6.20
CA PRO A 219 4.40 -14.36 5.62
C PRO A 219 3.31 -13.99 6.66
N ASP A 220 3.69 -13.23 7.68
CA ASP A 220 2.84 -12.83 8.81
C ASP A 220 3.03 -11.34 9.13
N MET A 221 1.96 -10.57 9.01
CA MET A 221 1.96 -9.14 9.30
C MET A 221 2.23 -8.79 10.76
N GLN A 222 2.13 -9.74 11.70
CA GLN A 222 2.53 -9.51 13.09
C GLN A 222 4.01 -9.13 13.20
N SER A 223 4.86 -9.61 12.28
CA SER A 223 6.29 -9.27 12.25
C SER A 223 6.56 -7.78 11.97
N PRO A 224 6.13 -7.20 10.85
CA PRO A 224 6.38 -5.78 10.57
C PRO A 224 5.57 -4.84 11.49
N ILE A 225 4.33 -5.21 11.88
CA ILE A 225 3.53 -4.45 12.84
C ILE A 225 4.23 -4.42 14.20
N GLY A 226 4.66 -5.58 14.70
CA GLY A 226 5.35 -5.69 15.98
C GLY A 226 6.68 -4.95 16.00
N TYR A 227 7.42 -4.97 14.88
CA TYR A 227 8.64 -4.18 14.74
C TYR A 227 8.37 -2.67 14.79
N ALA A 228 7.38 -2.18 14.04
CA ALA A 228 7.01 -0.76 14.04
C ALA A 228 6.50 -0.29 15.42
N LEU A 229 5.74 -1.14 16.14
CA LEU A 229 5.23 -0.84 17.47
C LEU A 229 6.33 -0.70 18.52
N ASN A 230 7.39 -1.50 18.42
CA ASN A 230 8.46 -1.56 19.42
C ASN A 230 9.73 -0.83 19.00
N TRP A 231 9.75 -0.23 17.81
CA TRP A 231 10.93 0.46 17.28
C TRP A 231 11.46 1.53 18.27
N PRO A 232 12.79 1.64 18.45
CA PRO A 232 13.87 0.93 17.74
C PRO A 232 14.24 -0.43 18.33
N ALA A 233 13.58 -0.91 19.37
CA ALA A 233 13.88 -2.18 20.01
C ALA A 233 13.29 -3.37 19.21
N ARG A 234 13.87 -4.56 19.45
CA ARG A 234 13.28 -5.85 19.04
C ARG A 234 12.79 -6.59 20.28
N VAL A 235 11.57 -7.06 20.21
CA VAL A 235 10.93 -7.84 21.28
C VAL A 235 10.53 -9.21 20.77
N ASP A 236 10.23 -10.13 21.67
CA ASP A 236 9.66 -11.42 21.29
C ASP A 236 8.23 -11.22 20.78
N LEU A 237 7.94 -11.82 19.62
CA LEU A 237 6.64 -11.75 18.96
C LEU A 237 6.08 -13.16 18.79
N PRO A 238 4.76 -13.35 18.87
CA PRO A 238 4.09 -14.64 18.74
C PRO A 238 3.98 -15.06 17.26
N VAL A 239 5.11 -15.04 16.54
CA VAL A 239 5.19 -15.44 15.13
C VAL A 239 5.98 -16.72 14.97
N GLU A 240 5.64 -17.51 13.97
CA GLU A 240 6.36 -18.73 13.64
C GLU A 240 7.82 -18.41 13.26
N ARG A 241 8.74 -19.33 13.60
CA ARG A 241 10.16 -19.19 13.23
C ARG A 241 10.44 -19.98 11.96
N VAL A 242 11.14 -19.37 11.01
CA VAL A 242 11.51 -20.05 9.75
C VAL A 242 12.41 -21.25 10.05
N ASN A 243 11.98 -22.42 9.61
CA ASN A 243 12.78 -23.65 9.66
C ASN A 243 13.48 -23.86 8.32
N PHE A 244 14.75 -23.45 8.22
CA PHE A 244 15.53 -23.55 6.99
C PHE A 244 15.73 -25.00 6.52
N SER A 245 15.82 -25.96 7.43
CA SER A 245 15.96 -27.38 7.06
C SER A 245 14.71 -27.95 6.39
N ALA A 246 13.52 -27.47 6.78
CA ALA A 246 12.26 -27.84 6.15
C ALA A 246 11.98 -27.05 4.86
N LEU A 247 12.47 -25.83 4.78
CA LEU A 247 12.28 -24.95 3.62
C LEU A 247 13.00 -25.47 2.35
N GLY A 248 14.20 -26.00 2.51
CA GLY A 248 15.00 -26.60 1.44
C GLY A 248 15.60 -25.58 0.46
N GLU A 249 14.80 -24.93 -0.38
CA GLU A 249 15.28 -24.01 -1.40
C GLU A 249 14.47 -22.70 -1.45
N LEU A 250 15.10 -21.64 -1.94
CA LEU A 250 14.47 -20.37 -2.27
C LEU A 250 14.64 -20.13 -3.76
N THR A 251 13.54 -19.83 -4.45
CA THR A 251 13.55 -19.66 -5.90
C THR A 251 13.22 -18.24 -6.30
N PHE A 252 13.82 -17.78 -7.40
CA PHE A 252 13.66 -16.44 -7.92
C PHE A 252 13.46 -16.48 -9.44
N GLN A 253 12.61 -15.59 -9.95
CA GLN A 253 12.41 -15.43 -11.39
C GLN A 253 12.08 -13.96 -11.71
N ALA A 254 12.41 -13.54 -12.93
CA ALA A 254 12.05 -12.21 -13.40
C ALA A 254 10.52 -12.08 -13.53
N PRO A 255 9.93 -10.92 -13.22
CA PRO A 255 8.51 -10.67 -13.46
C PRO A 255 8.23 -10.63 -14.98
N ASP A 256 7.08 -11.18 -15.38
CA ASP A 256 6.62 -11.12 -16.77
C ASP A 256 5.82 -9.82 -16.99
N THR A 257 6.51 -8.78 -17.45
CA THR A 257 5.89 -7.46 -17.69
C THR A 257 4.89 -7.45 -18.85
N GLY A 258 4.92 -8.44 -19.73
CA GLY A 258 3.93 -8.60 -20.80
C GLY A 258 2.59 -9.09 -20.28
N ARG A 259 2.59 -10.01 -19.30
CA ARG A 259 1.38 -10.46 -18.61
C ARG A 259 0.92 -9.52 -17.49
N PHE A 260 1.86 -8.81 -16.87
CA PHE A 260 1.61 -7.91 -15.74
C PHE A 260 2.11 -6.48 -16.04
N PRO A 261 1.41 -5.73 -16.88
CA PRO A 261 1.85 -4.39 -17.30
C PRO A 261 1.82 -3.35 -16.18
N SER A 262 1.21 -3.67 -15.02
CA SER A 262 1.14 -2.79 -13.85
C SER A 262 2.51 -2.28 -13.37
N LEU A 263 3.57 -3.08 -13.50
CA LEU A 263 4.95 -2.67 -13.14
C LEU A 263 5.48 -1.57 -14.08
N ALA A 264 5.23 -1.71 -15.39
CA ALA A 264 5.61 -0.69 -16.37
C ALA A 264 4.82 0.62 -16.17
N LEU A 265 3.52 0.49 -15.80
CA LEU A 265 2.69 1.65 -15.46
C LEU A 265 3.19 2.39 -14.21
N ALA A 266 3.66 1.68 -13.19
CA ALA A 266 4.28 2.31 -12.03
C ALA A 266 5.56 3.06 -12.40
N GLN A 267 6.40 2.46 -13.26
CA GLN A 267 7.60 3.13 -13.77
C GLN A 267 7.23 4.41 -14.54
N GLN A 268 6.25 4.34 -15.44
CA GLN A 268 5.72 5.52 -16.14
C GLN A 268 5.26 6.60 -15.18
N ALA A 269 4.50 6.24 -14.13
CA ALA A 269 4.03 7.20 -13.13
C ALA A 269 5.18 7.86 -12.35
N MET A 270 6.25 7.11 -12.01
CA MET A 270 7.46 7.69 -11.39
C MET A 270 8.18 8.67 -12.32
N GLU A 271 8.33 8.34 -13.59
CA GLU A 271 8.97 9.21 -14.60
C GLU A 271 8.17 10.51 -14.84
N MET A 272 6.83 10.40 -14.82
CA MET A 272 5.94 11.55 -14.88
C MET A 272 6.06 12.45 -13.64
N GLY A 273 6.21 11.88 -12.46
CA GLY A 273 6.35 12.60 -11.19
C GLY A 273 5.10 13.39 -10.79
N GLY A 274 5.27 14.41 -9.95
CA GLY A 274 4.18 15.30 -9.54
C GLY A 274 2.97 14.55 -8.96
N LEU A 275 1.81 14.70 -9.59
CA LEU A 275 0.54 14.08 -9.19
C LEU A 275 0.25 12.72 -9.85
N ALA A 276 1.20 12.18 -10.63
CA ALA A 276 0.99 10.91 -11.36
C ALA A 276 0.72 9.73 -10.42
N GLY A 277 1.33 9.68 -9.24
CA GLY A 277 1.05 8.65 -8.23
C GLY A 277 -0.40 8.68 -7.75
N ALA A 278 -0.97 9.88 -7.52
CA ALA A 278 -2.37 10.04 -7.15
C ALA A 278 -3.32 9.59 -8.27
N ALA A 279 -2.98 9.89 -9.52
CA ALA A 279 -3.75 9.46 -10.68
C ALA A 279 -3.67 7.95 -10.90
N PHE A 280 -2.46 7.37 -10.77
CA PHE A 280 -2.25 5.92 -10.83
C PHE A 280 -3.12 5.18 -9.80
N ASN A 281 -3.06 5.62 -8.54
CA ASN A 281 -3.86 5.00 -7.48
C ASN A 281 -5.37 5.12 -7.74
N ALA A 282 -5.85 6.32 -8.15
CA ALA A 282 -7.27 6.54 -8.45
C ALA A 282 -7.74 5.65 -9.61
N GLY A 283 -6.91 5.52 -10.66
CA GLY A 283 -7.16 4.63 -11.79
C GLY A 283 -7.25 3.17 -11.34
N LYS A 284 -6.28 2.72 -10.55
CA LYS A 284 -6.21 1.37 -10.01
C LYS A 284 -7.40 1.05 -9.10
N GLU A 285 -7.74 1.92 -8.16
CA GLU A 285 -8.89 1.71 -7.27
C GLU A 285 -10.21 1.62 -8.05
N THR A 286 -10.40 2.51 -9.04
CA THR A 286 -11.62 2.52 -9.87
C THR A 286 -11.69 1.28 -10.74
N ALA A 287 -10.59 0.87 -11.37
CA ALA A 287 -10.54 -0.35 -12.17
C ALA A 287 -10.83 -1.61 -11.33
N LEU A 288 -10.31 -1.67 -10.11
CA LEU A 288 -10.58 -2.76 -9.18
C LEU A 288 -12.05 -2.82 -8.78
N ASP A 289 -12.69 -1.67 -8.49
CA ASP A 289 -14.12 -1.61 -8.18
C ASP A 289 -14.96 -2.10 -9.34
N MET A 290 -14.65 -1.69 -10.58
CA MET A 290 -15.34 -2.14 -11.79
C MET A 290 -15.11 -3.63 -12.06
N PHE A 291 -13.91 -4.17 -11.81
CA PHE A 291 -13.64 -5.61 -11.92
C PHE A 291 -14.47 -6.42 -10.89
N LEU A 292 -14.52 -5.95 -9.65
CA LEU A 292 -15.37 -6.56 -8.60
C LEU A 292 -16.85 -6.54 -8.95
N ALA A 293 -17.32 -5.45 -9.58
CA ALA A 293 -18.68 -5.33 -10.08
C ALA A 293 -18.93 -6.15 -11.37
N ARG A 294 -17.87 -6.73 -11.97
CA ARG A 294 -17.88 -7.45 -13.26
C ARG A 294 -18.24 -6.56 -14.46
N ASP A 295 -18.00 -5.25 -14.32
CA ASP A 295 -18.17 -4.28 -15.40
C ASP A 295 -17.03 -4.32 -16.42
N ILE A 296 -15.84 -4.78 -16.01
CA ILE A 296 -14.65 -4.97 -16.85
C ILE A 296 -13.98 -6.31 -16.55
N GLY A 297 -13.17 -6.81 -17.51
CA GLY A 297 -12.33 -7.98 -17.33
C GLY A 297 -11.05 -7.71 -16.51
N PHE A 298 -10.40 -8.79 -16.08
CA PHE A 298 -9.17 -8.71 -15.28
C PHE A 298 -8.04 -7.95 -16.00
N LEU A 299 -7.83 -8.21 -17.29
CA LEU A 299 -6.79 -7.54 -18.07
C LEU A 299 -7.13 -6.07 -18.39
N ASP A 300 -8.40 -5.69 -18.34
CA ASP A 300 -8.84 -4.32 -18.58
C ASP A 300 -8.41 -3.37 -17.46
N MET A 301 -8.16 -3.89 -16.25
CA MET A 301 -7.69 -3.06 -15.14
C MET A 301 -6.44 -2.26 -15.51
N ALA A 302 -5.46 -2.90 -16.15
CA ALA A 302 -4.25 -2.23 -16.60
C ALA A 302 -4.51 -1.22 -17.73
N ARG A 303 -5.45 -1.52 -18.64
CA ARG A 303 -5.85 -0.60 -19.73
C ARG A 303 -6.49 0.67 -19.18
N VAL A 304 -7.32 0.56 -18.15
CA VAL A 304 -7.93 1.71 -17.48
C VAL A 304 -6.85 2.60 -16.87
N VAL A 305 -5.88 2.03 -16.13
CA VAL A 305 -4.78 2.81 -15.53
C VAL A 305 -3.91 3.46 -16.61
N GLN A 306 -3.59 2.74 -17.69
CA GLN A 306 -2.86 3.32 -18.83
C GLN A 306 -3.60 4.52 -19.41
N SER A 307 -4.90 4.38 -19.66
CA SER A 307 -5.74 5.47 -20.19
C SER A 307 -5.76 6.71 -19.28
N VAL A 308 -5.70 6.51 -17.96
CA VAL A 308 -5.57 7.61 -17.00
C VAL A 308 -4.24 8.31 -17.17
N LEU A 309 -3.13 7.57 -17.15
CA LEU A 309 -1.78 8.15 -17.25
C LEU A 309 -1.57 8.89 -18.57
N ASP A 310 -2.14 8.41 -19.68
CA ASP A 310 -2.04 9.03 -21.01
C ASP A 310 -2.81 10.36 -21.11
N GLN A 311 -3.83 10.59 -20.27
CA GLN A 311 -4.74 11.74 -20.35
C GLN A 311 -4.52 12.80 -19.27
N ILE A 312 -3.68 12.52 -18.28
CA ILE A 312 -3.41 13.50 -17.22
C ILE A 312 -2.22 14.40 -17.57
N ASP A 313 -2.26 15.61 -17.04
CA ASP A 313 -1.08 16.44 -16.80
C ASP A 313 -0.68 16.25 -15.32
N ALA A 314 0.46 15.62 -15.09
CA ALA A 314 0.94 15.30 -13.76
C ALA A 314 1.52 16.51 -13.01
N ASP A 315 1.68 17.65 -13.67
CA ASP A 315 2.30 18.86 -13.11
C ASP A 315 3.64 18.56 -12.39
N LYS A 316 4.55 17.94 -13.13
CA LYS A 316 5.84 17.42 -12.60
C LYS A 316 6.62 18.43 -11.76
N ASN A 317 6.54 19.71 -12.10
CA ASN A 317 7.27 20.80 -11.46
C ASN A 317 6.39 21.62 -10.50
N GLY A 318 5.11 21.25 -10.36
CA GLY A 318 4.16 21.93 -9.50
C GLY A 318 4.40 21.63 -8.02
N HIS A 319 3.87 22.53 -7.18
CA HIS A 319 3.88 22.32 -5.75
C HIS A 319 2.74 21.36 -5.35
N VAL A 320 3.07 20.15 -4.93
CA VAL A 320 2.06 19.17 -4.47
C VAL A 320 1.39 19.70 -3.19
N THR A 321 0.08 19.97 -3.27
CA THR A 321 -0.79 20.31 -2.14
C THR A 321 -1.86 19.24 -1.95
N LEU A 322 -2.50 19.19 -0.78
CA LEU A 322 -3.56 18.21 -0.52
C LEU A 322 -4.75 18.42 -1.46
N GLU A 323 -5.11 19.69 -1.74
CA GLU A 323 -6.17 20.05 -2.67
C GLU A 323 -5.86 19.54 -4.08
N ALA A 324 -4.64 19.75 -4.57
CA ALA A 324 -4.22 19.28 -5.90
C ALA A 324 -4.27 17.73 -6.00
N VAL A 325 -3.89 17.03 -4.92
CA VAL A 325 -3.98 15.55 -4.86
C VAL A 325 -5.44 15.10 -4.90
N ILE A 326 -6.33 15.76 -4.15
CA ILE A 326 -7.78 15.46 -4.15
C ILE A 326 -8.37 15.69 -5.53
N ASP A 327 -8.07 16.86 -6.16
CA ASP A 327 -8.56 17.20 -7.49
C ASP A 327 -8.08 16.19 -8.54
N MET A 328 -6.79 15.79 -8.48
CA MET A 328 -6.27 14.76 -9.37
C MET A 328 -6.96 13.42 -9.16
N ASN A 329 -7.20 13.00 -7.92
CA ASN A 329 -7.92 11.77 -7.63
C ASN A 329 -9.34 11.79 -8.23
N ILE A 330 -10.06 12.91 -8.11
CA ILE A 330 -11.41 13.08 -8.70
C ILE A 330 -11.35 13.00 -10.23
N LYS A 331 -10.39 13.73 -10.84
CA LYS A 331 -10.20 13.76 -12.30
C LYS A 331 -9.87 12.37 -12.84
N ALA A 332 -8.93 11.67 -12.22
CA ALA A 332 -8.49 10.35 -12.65
C ALA A 332 -9.61 9.30 -12.54
N ARG A 333 -10.43 9.34 -11.49
CA ARG A 333 -11.62 8.47 -11.37
C ARG A 333 -12.62 8.70 -12.51
N LYS A 334 -12.83 9.95 -12.91
CA LYS A 334 -13.71 10.28 -14.04
C LYS A 334 -13.16 9.70 -15.35
N ILE A 335 -11.88 9.90 -15.64
CA ILE A 335 -11.21 9.32 -16.82
C ILE A 335 -11.33 7.80 -16.81
N SER A 336 -11.13 7.15 -15.66
CA SER A 336 -11.26 5.69 -15.52
C SER A 336 -12.63 5.18 -15.91
N MET A 337 -13.69 5.85 -15.46
CA MET A 337 -15.09 5.47 -15.79
C MET A 337 -15.40 5.69 -17.28
N GLU A 338 -14.81 6.69 -17.91
CA GLU A 338 -14.95 6.96 -19.36
C GLU A 338 -14.20 5.89 -20.17
N ALA A 339 -12.94 5.59 -19.81
CA ALA A 339 -12.12 4.57 -20.47
C ALA A 339 -12.75 3.18 -20.47
N ALA A 340 -13.39 2.78 -19.35
CA ALA A 340 -14.11 1.52 -19.27
C ALA A 340 -15.30 1.44 -20.25
N LYS A 341 -16.04 2.54 -20.41
CA LYS A 341 -17.17 2.58 -21.36
C LYS A 341 -16.72 2.47 -22.82
N ASP A 342 -15.58 3.07 -23.15
CA ASP A 342 -15.04 3.03 -24.53
C ASP A 342 -14.43 1.66 -24.85
N GLY A 343 -13.81 0.98 -23.88
CA GLY A 343 -13.35 -0.40 -24.00
C GLY A 343 -14.47 -1.40 -24.24
N LEU A 344 -15.63 -1.21 -23.61
CA LEU A 344 -16.82 -2.05 -23.81
C LEU A 344 -17.51 -1.84 -25.20
N ARG A 345 -17.27 -0.72 -25.87
CA ARG A 345 -17.82 -0.43 -27.21
C ARG A 345 -17.01 -1.03 -28.35
N ASN A 346 -15.75 -1.42 -28.09
CA ASN A 346 -14.83 -1.92 -29.11
C ASN A 346 -14.63 -3.45 -29.06
N ASN A 347 -15.29 -4.15 -28.16
CA ASN A 347 -15.42 -5.60 -28.06
C ASN A 347 -16.86 -6.04 -28.41
#